data_d27c2b250eaa358d056d0c3a6d58e1f0
#
_entry.id   d27c2b250eaa358d056d0c3a6d58e1f0
#
_cell.length_a   1.000
_cell.length_b   1.000
_cell.length_c   1.000
_cell.angle_alpha   90.00
_cell.angle_beta   90.00
_cell.angle_gamma   90.00
#
_symmetry.space_group_name_H-M   'P 1'
#
loop_
_entity.id
_entity.type
_entity.pdbx_description
1 polymer ?
#
loop_
_entity_poly.entity_id
_entity_poly.type
_entity_poly.pdbx_seq_one_letter_code
_entity_poly.pdbx_strand_id
1 'polypeptide(L)'
;QVRFVQRSYTDTGLPEGQFDGIYGMESVSYTLDKRDFIREAYRLLKPGGRLVITDGFMNDTAFPEHLREDYRRWLDGWAVDNLAGVNQFQQDLAATGFSQIQFEDAFARVLPSSRRMHLAAKYSYLGGKLLEKLHIRTPIQTRNIVAAKLQYPCLIGRAWVYGIVSAIKQ
;
A
#
# COMPACT_ATOMS: atom_id res chain seq x y z
N GLN A 1 21.24 11.87 12.89
CA GLN A 1 21.94 10.68 12.41
C GLN A 1 20.91 9.63 11.98
N VAL A 2 21.02 9.05 10.78
CA VAL A 2 20.13 8.00 10.25
C VAL A 2 20.84 6.66 10.37
N ARG A 3 20.10 5.62 10.78
CA ARG A 3 20.57 4.23 10.84
C ARG A 3 19.62 3.35 10.02
N PHE A 4 20.18 2.57 9.10
CA PHE A 4 19.42 1.55 8.35
C PHE A 4 19.63 0.18 9.01
N VAL A 5 18.53 -0.57 9.13
CA VAL A 5 18.53 -1.92 9.72
C VAL A 5 17.74 -2.84 8.80
N GLN A 6 18.33 -3.95 8.38
CA GLN A 6 17.65 -4.96 7.57
C GLN A 6 16.93 -5.94 8.50
N ARG A 7 15.63 -5.75 8.69
CA ARG A 7 14.75 -6.60 9.51
C ARG A 7 13.34 -6.61 8.96
N SER A 8 12.54 -7.60 9.38
CA SER A 8 11.10 -7.54 9.14
C SER A 8 10.49 -6.38 9.93
N TYR A 9 9.66 -5.58 9.29
CA TYR A 9 8.91 -4.51 9.97
C TYR A 9 7.65 -5.03 10.71
N THR A 10 7.40 -6.34 10.65
CA THR A 10 6.39 -7.03 11.45
C THR A 10 6.97 -7.70 12.70
N ASP A 11 8.30 -7.79 12.76
CA ASP A 11 9.08 -8.29 13.90
C ASP A 11 10.50 -7.71 13.79
N THR A 12 10.69 -6.51 14.31
CA THR A 12 11.96 -5.77 14.19
C THR A 12 13.00 -6.27 15.18
N GLY A 13 12.61 -6.95 16.27
CA GLY A 13 13.47 -7.29 17.39
C GLY A 13 14.07 -6.06 18.11
N LEU A 14 13.52 -4.86 17.88
CA LEU A 14 13.91 -3.65 18.61
C LEU A 14 13.19 -3.60 19.97
N PRO A 15 13.77 -2.97 21.00
CA PRO A 15 13.07 -2.77 22.27
C PRO A 15 11.77 -2.01 22.12
N GLU A 16 10.80 -2.28 22.98
CA GLU A 16 9.51 -1.59 23.01
C GLU A 16 9.64 -0.12 23.45
N GLY A 17 8.67 0.69 23.10
CA GLY A 17 8.53 2.06 23.59
C GLY A 17 9.69 2.99 23.24
N GLN A 18 10.35 2.80 22.10
CA GLN A 18 11.51 3.60 21.71
C GLN A 18 11.18 4.84 20.86
N PHE A 19 10.08 4.80 20.11
CA PHE A 19 9.83 5.82 19.10
C PHE A 19 8.69 6.76 19.49
N ASP A 20 8.89 8.04 19.24
CA ASP A 20 7.86 9.07 19.37
C ASP A 20 6.92 9.08 18.13
N GLY A 21 7.40 8.59 17.00
CA GLY A 21 6.63 8.47 15.77
C GLY A 21 7.13 7.34 14.87
N ILE A 22 6.20 6.67 14.21
CA ILE A 22 6.46 5.66 13.18
C ILE A 22 5.68 6.07 11.94
N TYR A 23 6.31 5.99 10.77
CA TYR A 23 5.60 6.14 9.52
C TYR A 23 5.93 5.00 8.56
N GLY A 24 4.95 4.61 7.76
CA GLY A 24 5.11 3.69 6.65
C GLY A 24 4.58 4.33 5.36
N MET A 25 5.36 4.25 4.29
CA MET A 25 4.99 4.78 2.99
C MET A 25 5.08 3.68 1.96
N GLU A 26 3.94 3.32 1.36
CA GLU A 26 3.84 2.31 0.30
C GLU A 26 4.59 1.01 0.64
N SER A 27 4.49 0.57 1.89
CA SER A 27 5.20 -0.59 2.42
C SER A 27 4.31 -1.56 3.20
N VAL A 28 3.27 -1.06 3.84
CA VAL A 28 2.36 -1.88 4.67
C VAL A 28 1.51 -2.81 3.80
N SER A 29 1.21 -2.42 2.56
CA SER A 29 0.54 -3.25 1.56
C SER A 29 1.25 -4.58 1.28
N TYR A 30 2.57 -4.66 1.45
CA TYR A 30 3.36 -5.89 1.27
C TYR A 30 3.31 -6.85 2.46
N THR A 31 2.73 -6.45 3.58
CA THR A 31 2.51 -7.36 4.72
C THR A 31 1.35 -8.30 4.42
N LEU A 32 1.51 -9.59 4.62
CA LEU A 32 0.44 -10.57 4.40
C LEU A 32 -0.73 -10.33 5.36
N ASP A 33 -0.45 -10.25 6.67
CA ASP A 33 -1.41 -9.84 7.70
C ASP A 33 -1.03 -8.44 8.23
N LYS A 34 -1.86 -7.44 7.94
CA LYS A 34 -1.61 -6.05 8.35
C LYS A 34 -1.60 -5.87 9.87
N ARG A 35 -2.26 -6.78 10.61
CA ARG A 35 -2.28 -6.76 12.09
C ARG A 35 -0.90 -7.02 12.68
N ASP A 36 -0.04 -7.79 11.99
CA ASP A 36 1.33 -8.02 12.46
C ASP A 36 2.13 -6.72 12.47
N PHE A 37 2.01 -5.93 11.39
CA PHE A 37 2.60 -4.59 11.34
C PHE A 37 2.01 -3.65 12.41
N ILE A 38 0.68 -3.64 12.57
CA ILE A 38 0.00 -2.77 13.53
C ILE A 38 0.46 -3.09 14.97
N ARG A 39 0.56 -4.38 15.34
CA ARG A 39 1.05 -4.81 16.66
C ARG A 39 2.49 -4.41 16.90
N GLU A 40 3.37 -4.60 15.90
CA GLU A 40 4.78 -4.22 16.03
C GLU A 40 4.93 -2.70 16.14
N ALA A 41 4.22 -1.92 15.33
CA ALA A 41 4.21 -0.46 15.43
C ALA A 41 3.72 0.02 16.80
N TYR A 42 2.65 -0.60 17.32
CA TYR A 42 2.15 -0.28 18.66
C TYR A 42 3.19 -0.59 19.75
N ARG A 43 3.83 -1.75 19.69
CA ARG A 43 4.87 -2.16 20.63
C ARG A 43 6.05 -1.18 20.63
N LEU A 44 6.48 -0.73 19.48
CA LEU A 44 7.66 0.14 19.29
C LEU A 44 7.40 1.60 19.70
N LEU A 45 6.16 2.09 19.61
CA LEU A 45 5.82 3.45 19.98
C LEU A 45 5.81 3.64 21.50
N LYS A 46 6.23 4.81 21.95
CA LYS A 46 6.00 5.30 23.31
C LYS A 46 4.51 5.59 23.54
N PRO A 47 4.00 5.58 24.78
CA PRO A 47 2.69 6.17 25.08
C PRO A 47 2.62 7.61 24.52
N GLY A 48 1.50 7.95 23.86
CA GLY A 48 1.35 9.22 23.15
C GLY A 48 2.06 9.30 21.78
N GLY A 49 2.84 8.29 21.40
CA GLY A 49 3.52 8.23 20.10
C GLY A 49 2.55 8.09 18.95
N ARG A 50 2.95 8.61 17.78
CA ARG A 50 2.10 8.71 16.58
C ARG A 50 2.49 7.70 15.52
N LEU A 51 1.49 7.01 14.96
CA LEU A 51 1.61 6.22 13.73
C LEU A 51 1.04 7.02 12.56
N VAL A 52 1.74 7.02 11.42
CA VAL A 52 1.24 7.57 10.15
C VAL A 52 1.55 6.59 9.02
N ILE A 53 0.54 6.20 8.26
CA ILE A 53 0.66 5.30 7.12
C ILE A 53 0.11 5.99 5.89
N THR A 54 0.88 5.98 4.80
CA THR A 54 0.41 6.39 3.48
C THR A 54 0.53 5.20 2.53
N ASP A 55 -0.61 4.64 2.10
CA ASP A 55 -0.61 3.41 1.32
C ASP A 55 -1.89 3.27 0.47
N GLY A 56 -1.92 2.24 -0.38
CA GLY A 56 -3.12 1.80 -1.05
C GLY A 56 -4.01 0.99 -0.11
N PHE A 57 -5.32 1.28 -0.12
CA PHE A 57 -6.34 0.53 0.61
C PHE A 57 -7.42 0.04 -0.33
N MET A 58 -7.99 -1.14 -0.07
CA MET A 58 -9.15 -1.61 -0.78
C MET A 58 -10.38 -0.80 -0.33
N ASN A 59 -11.22 -0.43 -1.27
CA ASN A 59 -12.51 0.14 -0.94
C ASN A 59 -13.46 -0.98 -0.48
N ASP A 60 -13.53 -1.21 0.81
CA ASP A 60 -14.36 -2.26 1.42
C ASP A 60 -15.84 -1.87 1.62
N THR A 61 -16.20 -0.62 1.32
CA THR A 61 -17.58 -0.14 1.43
C THR A 61 -18.41 -0.50 0.19
N ALA A 62 -17.82 -0.36 -1.00
CA ALA A 62 -18.52 -0.59 -2.28
C ALA A 62 -17.50 -0.99 -3.35
N PHE A 63 -17.03 -2.24 -3.28
CA PHE A 63 -16.08 -2.74 -4.28
C PHE A 63 -16.77 -2.93 -5.65
N PRO A 64 -16.23 -2.33 -6.73
CA PRO A 64 -16.80 -2.47 -8.07
C PRO A 64 -16.45 -3.83 -8.68
N GLU A 65 -17.37 -4.78 -8.65
CA GLU A 65 -17.15 -6.17 -9.07
C GLU A 65 -16.63 -6.29 -10.53
N HIS A 66 -17.05 -5.39 -11.42
CA HIS A 66 -16.57 -5.38 -12.81
C HIS A 66 -15.07 -5.07 -12.96
N LEU A 67 -14.41 -4.54 -11.92
CA LEU A 67 -12.97 -4.27 -11.89
C LEU A 67 -12.17 -5.37 -11.17
N ARG A 68 -12.80 -6.42 -10.68
CA ARG A 68 -12.14 -7.45 -9.84
C ARG A 68 -10.95 -8.10 -10.53
N GLU A 69 -11.06 -8.42 -11.81
CA GLU A 69 -9.96 -9.02 -12.56
C GLU A 69 -8.80 -8.03 -12.75
N ASP A 70 -9.08 -6.80 -13.17
CA ASP A 70 -8.08 -5.75 -13.35
C ASP A 70 -7.40 -5.40 -12.02
N TYR A 71 -8.15 -5.35 -10.92
CA TYR A 71 -7.64 -5.15 -9.58
C TYR A 71 -6.66 -6.26 -9.17
N ARG A 72 -6.99 -7.53 -9.39
CA ARG A 72 -6.09 -8.66 -9.11
C ARG A 72 -4.81 -8.58 -9.94
N ARG A 73 -4.92 -8.32 -11.24
CA ARG A 73 -3.77 -8.18 -12.14
C ARG A 73 -2.89 -6.99 -11.77
N TRP A 74 -3.49 -5.93 -11.26
CA TRP A 74 -2.76 -4.78 -10.74
C TRP A 74 -1.95 -5.16 -9.50
N LEU A 75 -2.54 -5.81 -8.53
CA LEU A 75 -1.85 -6.29 -7.32
C LEU A 75 -0.73 -7.29 -7.67
N ASP A 76 -1.05 -8.30 -8.50
CA ASP A 76 -0.07 -9.31 -8.94
C ASP A 76 1.14 -8.67 -9.64
N GLY A 77 0.90 -7.65 -10.45
CA GLY A 77 1.97 -6.93 -11.13
C GLY A 77 2.89 -6.14 -10.21
N TRP A 78 2.42 -5.72 -9.05
CA TRP A 78 3.23 -5.09 -7.99
C TRP A 78 3.71 -6.08 -6.93
N ALA A 79 3.42 -7.38 -7.07
CA ALA A 79 3.70 -8.40 -6.07
C ALA A 79 3.09 -8.08 -4.69
N VAL A 80 1.88 -7.52 -4.69
CA VAL A 80 1.08 -7.24 -3.50
C VAL A 80 0.02 -8.33 -3.37
N ASP A 81 0.03 -9.08 -2.28
CA ASP A 81 -0.93 -10.18 -2.06
C ASP A 81 -2.34 -9.65 -1.84
N ASN A 82 -2.47 -8.61 -1.02
CA ASN A 82 -3.75 -7.98 -0.70
C ASN A 82 -3.57 -6.54 -0.23
N LEU A 83 -4.62 -5.73 -0.36
CA LEU A 83 -4.74 -4.46 0.35
C LEU A 83 -5.68 -4.64 1.54
N ALA A 84 -5.39 -3.96 2.65
CA ALA A 84 -6.35 -3.84 3.74
C ALA A 84 -7.58 -3.07 3.27
N GLY A 85 -8.77 -3.47 3.72
CA GLY A 85 -9.95 -2.62 3.63
C GLY A 85 -9.80 -1.41 4.56
N VAL A 86 -10.30 -0.25 4.13
CA VAL A 86 -10.21 0.99 4.93
C VAL A 86 -10.81 0.79 6.32
N ASN A 87 -12.04 0.28 6.38
CA ASN A 87 -12.74 0.09 7.66
C ASN A 87 -12.06 -0.99 8.52
N GLN A 88 -11.64 -2.09 7.89
CA GLN A 88 -10.97 -3.18 8.60
C GLN A 88 -9.66 -2.70 9.23
N PHE A 89 -8.86 -1.91 8.50
CA PHE A 89 -7.59 -1.39 9.01
C PHE A 89 -7.79 -0.45 10.21
N GLN A 90 -8.81 0.41 10.17
CA GLN A 90 -9.16 1.27 11.29
C GLN A 90 -9.64 0.47 12.52
N GLN A 91 -10.43 -0.59 12.30
CA GLN A 91 -10.86 -1.50 13.36
C GLN A 91 -9.68 -2.24 13.99
N ASP A 92 -8.73 -2.72 13.18
CA ASP A 92 -7.53 -3.42 13.66
C ASP A 92 -6.63 -2.48 14.48
N LEU A 93 -6.50 -1.21 14.10
CA LEU A 93 -5.82 -0.18 14.90
C LEU A 93 -6.51 0.01 16.25
N ALA A 94 -7.83 0.19 16.26
CA ALA A 94 -8.60 0.38 17.49
C ALA A 94 -8.50 -0.84 18.40
N ALA A 95 -8.62 -2.05 17.86
CA ALA A 95 -8.50 -3.31 18.61
C ALA A 95 -7.10 -3.51 19.22
N THR A 96 -6.05 -2.91 18.60
CA THR A 96 -4.69 -2.97 19.14
C THR A 96 -4.44 -1.95 20.25
N GLY A 97 -5.32 -0.95 20.42
CA GLY A 97 -5.21 0.08 21.48
C GLY A 97 -4.85 1.47 20.96
N PHE A 98 -4.81 1.66 19.65
CA PHE A 98 -4.67 3.00 19.09
C PHE A 98 -5.94 3.83 19.28
N SER A 99 -5.76 5.12 19.47
CA SER A 99 -6.83 6.13 19.57
C SER A 99 -6.64 7.22 18.53
N GLN A 100 -7.59 8.15 18.46
CA GLN A 100 -7.57 9.30 17.52
C GLN A 100 -7.28 8.85 16.07
N ILE A 101 -7.87 7.71 15.68
CA ILE A 101 -7.69 7.12 14.37
C ILE A 101 -8.38 7.99 13.33
N GLN A 102 -7.62 8.47 12.35
CA GLN A 102 -8.11 9.29 11.24
C GLN A 102 -7.71 8.66 9.92
N PHE A 103 -8.61 8.71 8.94
CA PHE A 103 -8.35 8.31 7.56
C PHE A 103 -8.64 9.51 6.66
N GLU A 104 -7.68 9.85 5.81
CA GLU A 104 -7.82 10.85 4.78
C GLU A 104 -7.70 10.19 3.40
N ASP A 105 -8.72 10.32 2.56
CA ASP A 105 -8.66 9.91 1.15
C ASP A 105 -7.84 10.91 0.34
N ALA A 106 -6.63 10.53 -0.02
CA ALA A 106 -5.72 11.35 -0.81
C ALA A 106 -5.90 11.18 -2.33
N PHE A 107 -7.04 10.66 -2.79
CA PHE A 107 -7.37 10.39 -4.20
C PHE A 107 -6.98 11.55 -5.13
N ALA A 108 -7.43 12.75 -4.82
CA ALA A 108 -7.19 13.92 -5.67
C ALA A 108 -5.69 14.25 -5.83
N ARG A 109 -4.88 13.96 -4.79
CA ARG A 109 -3.44 14.23 -4.78
C ARG A 109 -2.66 13.24 -5.64
N VAL A 110 -3.07 11.96 -5.68
CA VAL A 110 -2.36 10.91 -6.43
C VAL A 110 -2.90 10.73 -7.85
N LEU A 111 -4.09 11.23 -8.15
CA LEU A 111 -4.73 11.08 -9.45
C LEU A 111 -3.87 11.56 -10.64
N PRO A 112 -3.18 12.73 -10.58
CA PRO A 112 -2.35 13.20 -11.69
C PRO A 112 -1.15 12.29 -11.97
N SER A 113 -0.49 11.78 -10.93
CA SER A 113 0.67 10.88 -11.06
C SER A 113 0.23 9.51 -11.59
N SER A 114 -0.85 8.96 -11.05
CA SER A 114 -1.43 7.69 -11.50
C SER A 114 -1.85 7.74 -12.98
N ARG A 115 -2.45 8.86 -13.43
CA ARG A 115 -2.78 9.08 -14.84
C ARG A 115 -1.54 9.12 -15.73
N ARG A 116 -0.48 9.84 -15.31
CA ARG A 116 0.78 9.90 -16.09
C ARG A 116 1.41 8.52 -16.22
N MET A 117 1.44 7.75 -15.14
CA MET A 117 1.97 6.38 -15.12
C MET A 117 1.16 5.47 -16.03
N HIS A 118 -0.17 5.56 -16.01
CA HIS A 118 -1.07 4.83 -16.92
C HIS A 118 -0.75 5.11 -18.39
N LEU A 119 -0.64 6.39 -18.76
CA LEU A 119 -0.35 6.77 -20.15
C LEU A 119 1.03 6.26 -20.59
N ALA A 120 2.06 6.44 -19.77
CA ALA A 120 3.39 5.92 -20.05
C ALA A 120 3.37 4.39 -20.25
N ALA A 121 2.70 3.66 -19.35
CA ALA A 121 2.54 2.22 -19.45
C ALA A 121 1.75 1.78 -20.69
N LYS A 122 0.69 2.52 -21.05
CA LYS A 122 -0.13 2.23 -22.22
C LYS A 122 0.71 2.30 -23.52
N TYR A 123 1.53 3.33 -23.68
CA TYR A 123 2.35 3.51 -24.87
C TYR A 123 3.59 2.59 -24.89
N SER A 124 4.17 2.27 -23.73
CA SER A 124 5.33 1.38 -23.64
C SER A 124 5.00 -0.12 -23.71
N TYR A 125 3.74 -0.50 -23.57
CA TYR A 125 3.33 -1.91 -23.45
C TYR A 125 3.76 -2.79 -24.62
N LEU A 126 3.49 -2.34 -25.86
CA LEU A 126 3.84 -3.10 -27.06
C LEU A 126 5.35 -3.26 -27.21
N GLY A 127 6.12 -2.19 -26.98
CA GLY A 127 7.57 -2.26 -26.94
C GLY A 127 8.09 -3.19 -25.85
N GLY A 128 7.49 -3.15 -24.66
CA GLY A 128 7.80 -4.07 -23.55
C GLY A 128 7.59 -5.53 -23.92
N LYS A 129 6.48 -5.86 -24.59
CA LYS A 129 6.19 -7.20 -25.10
C LYS A 129 7.19 -7.66 -26.18
N LEU A 130 7.58 -6.77 -27.07
CA LEU A 130 8.60 -7.09 -28.08
C LEU A 130 9.95 -7.39 -27.42
N LEU A 131 10.38 -6.57 -26.47
CA LEU A 131 11.63 -6.79 -25.72
C LEU A 131 11.60 -8.08 -24.91
N GLU A 132 10.45 -8.47 -24.34
CA GLU A 132 10.26 -9.75 -23.67
C GLU A 132 10.44 -10.92 -24.65
N LYS A 133 9.83 -10.84 -25.83
CA LYS A 133 9.97 -11.86 -26.89
C LYS A 133 11.42 -12.00 -27.38
N LEU A 134 12.19 -10.91 -27.36
CA LEU A 134 13.62 -10.89 -27.69
C LEU A 134 14.52 -11.29 -26.51
N HIS A 135 13.97 -11.71 -25.39
CA HIS A 135 14.69 -12.08 -24.17
C HIS A 135 15.57 -10.96 -23.57
N ILE A 136 15.32 -9.70 -23.96
CA ILE A 136 15.99 -8.50 -23.42
C ILE A 136 15.32 -8.06 -22.10
N ARG A 137 14.05 -8.45 -21.92
CA ARG A 137 13.21 -8.10 -20.76
C ARG A 137 12.59 -9.34 -20.13
N THR A 138 12.48 -9.34 -18.81
CA THR A 138 11.84 -10.46 -18.08
C THR A 138 10.32 -10.33 -18.10
N PRO A 139 9.56 -11.45 -17.96
CA PRO A 139 8.11 -11.42 -17.79
C PRO A 139 7.64 -10.60 -16.57
N ILE A 140 8.42 -10.59 -15.48
CA ILE A 140 8.15 -9.79 -14.28
C ILE A 140 8.12 -8.29 -14.64
N GLN A 141 9.12 -7.82 -15.35
CA GLN A 141 9.18 -6.42 -15.78
C GLN A 141 8.00 -6.02 -16.68
N THR A 142 7.50 -6.95 -17.49
CA THR A 142 6.30 -6.71 -18.32
C THR A 142 5.03 -6.68 -17.48
N ARG A 143 4.93 -7.53 -16.44
CA ARG A 143 3.82 -7.48 -15.47
C ARG A 143 3.75 -6.13 -14.75
N ASN A 144 4.90 -5.53 -14.40
CA ASN A 144 4.93 -4.19 -13.81
C ASN A 144 4.34 -3.12 -14.75
N ILE A 145 4.55 -3.23 -16.09
CA ILE A 145 3.89 -2.33 -17.05
C ILE A 145 2.37 -2.54 -17.02
N VAL A 146 1.91 -3.78 -16.93
CA VAL A 146 0.47 -4.08 -16.81
C VAL A 146 -0.09 -3.48 -15.53
N ALA A 147 0.59 -3.64 -14.41
CA ALA A 147 0.18 -3.03 -13.14
C ALA A 147 0.09 -1.51 -13.23
N ALA A 148 1.12 -0.85 -13.75
CA ALA A 148 1.13 0.60 -13.95
C ALA A 148 -0.01 1.08 -14.86
N LYS A 149 -0.38 0.26 -15.88
CA LYS A 149 -1.52 0.53 -16.75
C LYS A 149 -2.86 0.39 -16.02
N LEU A 150 -3.01 -0.60 -15.14
CA LEU A 150 -4.27 -0.92 -14.48
C LEU A 150 -4.52 -0.09 -13.21
N GLN A 151 -3.49 0.45 -12.60
CA GLN A 151 -3.59 1.26 -11.38
C GLN A 151 -4.58 2.42 -11.50
N TYR A 152 -4.50 3.19 -12.59
CA TYR A 152 -5.37 4.35 -12.81
C TYR A 152 -6.85 3.97 -13.05
N PRO A 153 -7.21 3.02 -13.94
CA PRO A 153 -8.59 2.56 -14.06
C PRO A 153 -9.19 2.05 -12.74
N CYS A 154 -8.43 1.26 -11.98
CA CYS A 154 -8.86 0.78 -10.67
C CYS A 154 -9.04 1.91 -9.65
N LEU A 155 -8.20 2.95 -9.70
CA LEU A 155 -8.30 4.13 -8.84
C LEU A 155 -9.54 4.96 -9.15
N ILE A 156 -9.76 5.34 -10.42
CA ILE A 156 -10.95 6.13 -10.80
C ILE A 156 -12.25 5.35 -10.64
N GLY A 157 -12.21 4.02 -10.81
CA GLY A 157 -13.33 3.13 -10.56
C GLY A 157 -13.54 2.82 -9.08
N ARG A 158 -12.74 3.38 -8.18
CA ARG A 158 -12.87 3.20 -6.73
C ARG A 158 -12.74 1.75 -6.25
N ALA A 159 -12.01 0.90 -6.97
CA ALA A 159 -11.64 -0.43 -6.46
C ALA A 159 -10.62 -0.34 -5.31
N TRP A 160 -9.81 0.71 -5.32
CA TRP A 160 -8.89 1.07 -4.25
C TRP A 160 -8.84 2.59 -4.05
N VAL A 161 -8.32 3.00 -2.92
CA VAL A 161 -8.10 4.40 -2.56
C VAL A 161 -6.67 4.56 -2.05
N TYR A 162 -6.09 5.73 -2.27
CA TYR A 162 -4.82 6.07 -1.63
C TYR A 162 -5.14 6.81 -0.34
N GLY A 163 -4.78 6.21 0.78
CA GLY A 163 -5.15 6.71 2.10
C GLY A 163 -3.97 7.20 2.92
N ILE A 164 -4.23 8.21 3.74
CA ILE A 164 -3.35 8.61 4.83
C ILE A 164 -4.06 8.25 6.13
N VAL A 165 -3.50 7.30 6.86
CA VAL A 165 -4.01 6.90 8.18
C VAL A 165 -3.10 7.46 9.25
N SER A 166 -3.67 8.08 10.27
CA SER A 166 -2.93 8.48 11.48
C SER A 166 -3.62 7.96 12.73
N ALA A 167 -2.84 7.61 13.74
CA ALA A 167 -3.33 7.12 15.02
C ALA A 167 -2.33 7.44 16.15
N ILE A 168 -2.82 7.46 17.39
CA ILE A 168 -2.01 7.72 18.58
C ILE A 168 -2.05 6.49 19.48
N LYS A 169 -0.89 6.03 19.95
CA LYS A 169 -0.81 5.01 21.01
C LYS A 169 -1.28 5.60 22.34
N GLN A 170 -2.21 4.94 22.99
CA GLN A 170 -2.60 5.25 24.39
C GLN A 170 -1.57 4.77 25.39
#